data_8f10ae5a85f325c43ea8519e00f821d5
#
_entry.id   8f10ae5a85f325c43ea8519e00f821d5
#
_cell.length_a   1.000
_cell.length_b   1.000
_cell.length_c   1.000
_cell.angle_alpha   90.00
_cell.angle_beta   90.00
_cell.angle_gamma   90.00
#
_symmetry.space_group_name_H-M   'P 1'
#
loop_
_entity.id
_entity.type
_entity.pdbx_description
1 polymer ?
#
loop_
_entity_poly.entity_id
_entity_poly.type
_entity_poly.pdbx_seq_one_letter_code
_entity_poly.pdbx_strand_id
1 'polypeptide(L)'
;MSSELDKFLEERYKIPIPSGDAAWVKMLAKELAIGANRNLWSPRRILDYSHGGASALDNNAKAYFERRWHDNDLEHLLEILLGHEYLFKQSNRHFPELAAKAYELLDDVEPYSIFISYRRLDSSALALLVLARLKEHGLVPFIDMALEAGGVWHADLEEQIKATDYFIILLGKETLSSPMTVKEIQWAIKYKKTIIPLWHSRFNLNDEQWPNIPTPVRDAVQQTNAIIVQNESASGYNSAIVELLNRFGVTP
;
A
#
# COMPACT_ATOMS: atom_id res chain seq x y z
N MET A 1 4.02 6.11 -27.95
CA MET A 1 4.78 6.52 -26.74
C MET A 1 3.76 6.96 -25.71
N SER A 2 3.79 6.38 -24.51
CA SER A 2 2.95 6.81 -23.37
C SER A 2 3.34 8.24 -22.99
N SER A 3 2.36 9.11 -22.71
CA SER A 3 2.64 10.47 -22.23
C SER A 3 3.28 10.44 -20.84
N GLU A 4 3.97 11.52 -20.43
CA GLU A 4 4.52 11.61 -19.08
C GLU A 4 3.42 11.51 -18.01
N LEU A 5 2.22 12.01 -18.31
CA LEU A 5 1.04 11.83 -17.46
C LEU A 5 0.62 10.36 -17.36
N ASP A 6 0.64 9.60 -18.46
CA ASP A 6 0.29 8.18 -18.43
C ASP A 6 1.24 7.39 -17.56
N LYS A 7 2.55 7.64 -17.67
CA LYS A 7 3.56 7.03 -16.80
C LYS A 7 3.31 7.36 -15.33
N PHE A 8 3.03 8.64 -15.04
CA PHE A 8 2.72 9.09 -13.70
C PHE A 8 1.49 8.37 -13.14
N LEU A 9 0.41 8.28 -13.92
CA LEU A 9 -0.80 7.58 -13.50
C LEU A 9 -0.56 6.08 -13.30
N GLU A 10 0.21 5.41 -14.17
CA GLU A 10 0.61 4.01 -14.00
C GLU A 10 1.38 3.76 -12.69
N GLU A 11 2.27 4.70 -12.30
CA GLU A 11 2.94 4.64 -11.00
C GLU A 11 1.95 4.81 -9.84
N ARG A 12 1.02 5.77 -9.94
CA ARG A 12 0.05 6.06 -8.87
C ARG A 12 -1.00 4.97 -8.71
N TYR A 13 -1.44 4.31 -9.78
CA TYR A 13 -2.38 3.19 -9.70
C TYR A 13 -1.87 1.99 -8.89
N LYS A 14 -0.56 1.84 -8.76
CA LYS A 14 0.05 0.80 -7.92
C LYS A 14 -0.14 1.06 -6.42
N ILE A 15 -0.43 2.29 -6.05
CA ILE A 15 -0.62 2.70 -4.66
C ILE A 15 -2.13 2.84 -4.41
N PRO A 16 -2.74 1.98 -3.59
CA PRO A 16 -4.17 2.06 -3.30
C PRO A 16 -4.50 3.34 -2.54
N ILE A 17 -5.64 3.94 -2.85
CA ILE A 17 -6.15 5.10 -2.10
C ILE A 17 -6.59 4.61 -0.72
N PRO A 18 -6.07 5.19 0.37
CA PRO A 18 -6.44 4.78 1.71
C PRO A 18 -7.90 5.18 2.02
N SER A 19 -8.57 4.40 2.86
CA SER A 19 -9.97 4.62 3.23
C SER A 19 -10.19 5.66 4.33
N GLY A 20 -9.12 6.12 5.01
CA GLY A 20 -9.22 7.11 6.09
C GLY A 20 -9.10 8.53 5.58
N ASP A 21 -10.01 9.44 6.00
CA ASP A 21 -10.09 10.81 5.48
C ASP A 21 -8.76 11.56 5.49
N ALA A 22 -8.05 11.59 6.62
CA ALA A 22 -6.77 12.28 6.71
C ALA A 22 -5.69 11.65 5.82
N ALA A 23 -5.72 10.34 5.63
CA ALA A 23 -4.70 9.61 4.87
C ALA A 23 -4.86 9.84 3.36
N TRP A 24 -6.11 9.78 2.82
CA TRP A 24 -6.31 10.04 1.40
C TRP A 24 -6.07 11.52 1.04
N VAL A 25 -6.42 12.47 1.93
CA VAL A 25 -6.12 13.89 1.72
C VAL A 25 -4.62 14.15 1.65
N LYS A 26 -3.85 13.51 2.54
CA LYS A 26 -2.39 13.57 2.53
C LYS A 26 -1.83 12.97 1.23
N MET A 27 -2.36 11.83 0.78
CA MET A 27 -1.97 11.21 -0.49
C MET A 27 -2.26 12.13 -1.68
N LEU A 28 -3.47 12.71 -1.76
CA LEU A 28 -3.84 13.63 -2.81
C LEU A 28 -2.90 14.84 -2.86
N ALA A 29 -2.63 15.47 -1.71
CA ALA A 29 -1.70 16.59 -1.61
C ALA A 29 -0.29 16.23 -2.09
N LYS A 30 0.21 15.05 -1.68
CA LYS A 30 1.50 14.51 -2.11
C LYS A 30 1.55 14.28 -3.61
N GLU A 31 0.54 13.63 -4.19
CA GLU A 31 0.47 13.36 -5.63
C GLU A 31 0.41 14.67 -6.44
N LEU A 32 -0.32 15.68 -5.95
CA LEU A 32 -0.35 17.01 -6.57
C LEU A 32 1.03 17.69 -6.55
N ALA A 33 1.75 17.59 -5.44
CA ALA A 33 3.11 18.13 -5.32
C ALA A 33 4.11 17.38 -6.22
N ILE A 34 4.02 16.04 -6.32
CA ILE A 34 4.87 15.24 -7.23
C ILE A 34 4.62 15.65 -8.68
N GLY A 35 3.36 15.75 -9.10
CA GLY A 35 3.01 16.12 -10.47
C GLY A 35 3.48 17.54 -10.82
N ALA A 36 3.36 18.49 -9.89
CA ALA A 36 3.88 19.84 -10.04
C ALA A 36 5.41 19.84 -10.16
N ASN A 37 6.11 19.05 -9.33
CA ASN A 37 7.58 18.93 -9.37
C ASN A 37 8.08 18.27 -10.68
N ARG A 38 7.26 17.39 -11.27
CA ARG A 38 7.52 16.78 -12.60
C ARG A 38 7.06 17.65 -13.77
N ASN A 39 6.61 18.89 -13.52
CA ASN A 39 6.05 19.80 -14.52
C ASN A 39 4.84 19.24 -15.31
N LEU A 40 4.05 18.36 -14.70
CA LEU A 40 2.81 17.86 -15.29
C LEU A 40 1.71 18.92 -15.26
N TRP A 41 1.71 19.76 -14.23
CA TRP A 41 0.81 20.92 -14.06
C TRP A 41 1.49 22.05 -13.27
N SER A 42 0.91 23.25 -13.35
CA SER A 42 1.40 24.40 -12.61
C SER A 42 0.99 24.35 -11.14
N PRO A 43 1.92 24.48 -10.17
CA PRO A 43 1.59 24.51 -8.74
C PRO A 43 0.73 25.71 -8.33
N ARG A 44 0.71 26.76 -9.15
CA ARG A 44 0.00 28.03 -8.88
C ARG A 44 -1.38 28.11 -9.52
N ARG A 45 -1.76 27.12 -10.33
CA ARG A 45 -2.98 27.17 -11.14
C ARG A 45 -3.54 25.78 -11.41
N ILE A 46 -3.58 24.93 -10.38
CA ILE A 46 -4.09 23.56 -10.54
C ILE A 46 -5.60 23.58 -10.69
N LEU A 47 -6.26 24.39 -9.86
CA LEU A 47 -7.71 24.48 -9.77
C LEU A 47 -8.16 25.96 -9.86
N ASP A 48 -9.30 26.20 -10.48
CA ASP A 48 -9.98 27.49 -10.56
C ASP A 48 -11.30 27.42 -9.78
N TYR A 49 -11.59 28.45 -9.00
CA TYR A 49 -12.80 28.57 -8.19
C TYR A 49 -13.66 29.80 -8.59
N SER A 50 -13.39 30.41 -9.74
CA SER A 50 -13.93 31.75 -10.04
C SER A 50 -15.34 31.78 -10.61
N HIS A 51 -15.96 30.67 -11.00
CA HIS A 51 -17.21 30.65 -11.78
C HIS A 51 -18.29 29.70 -11.23
N GLY A 52 -18.42 29.59 -9.90
CA GLY A 52 -19.51 28.83 -9.28
C GLY A 52 -19.28 27.32 -9.16
N GLY A 53 -18.02 26.91 -9.19
CA GLY A 53 -17.57 25.53 -8.96
C GLY A 53 -16.08 25.39 -9.19
N ALA A 54 -15.43 24.43 -8.54
CA ALA A 54 -14.02 24.14 -8.79
C ALA A 54 -13.85 23.43 -10.13
N SER A 55 -12.86 23.87 -10.94
CA SER A 55 -12.48 23.21 -12.18
C SER A 55 -10.97 23.09 -12.30
N ALA A 56 -10.48 22.03 -12.91
CA ALA A 56 -9.06 21.90 -13.23
C ALA A 56 -8.71 22.84 -14.39
N LEU A 57 -7.68 23.66 -14.20
CA LEU A 57 -7.22 24.66 -15.21
C LEU A 57 -6.36 24.08 -16.30
N ASP A 58 -5.81 22.92 -16.07
CA ASP A 58 -4.84 22.26 -16.92
C ASP A 58 -5.39 20.91 -17.37
N ASN A 59 -5.20 20.57 -18.65
CA ASN A 59 -5.69 19.31 -19.20
C ASN A 59 -5.10 18.08 -18.51
N ASN A 60 -3.84 18.15 -18.08
CA ASN A 60 -3.21 17.04 -17.36
C ASN A 60 -3.79 16.92 -15.94
N ALA A 61 -3.99 18.05 -15.24
CA ALA A 61 -4.63 18.07 -13.94
C ALA A 61 -6.07 17.53 -14.03
N LYS A 62 -6.83 17.93 -15.05
CA LYS A 62 -8.18 17.40 -15.31
C LYS A 62 -8.15 15.89 -15.51
N ALA A 63 -7.30 15.39 -16.41
CA ALA A 63 -7.18 13.97 -16.66
C ALA A 63 -6.69 13.20 -15.43
N TYR A 64 -5.85 13.79 -14.58
CA TYR A 64 -5.42 13.21 -13.32
C TYR A 64 -6.60 13.03 -12.36
N PHE A 65 -7.41 14.06 -12.11
CA PHE A 65 -8.56 13.96 -11.23
C PHE A 65 -9.59 12.95 -11.74
N GLU A 66 -9.95 13.03 -13.02
CA GLU A 66 -10.94 12.12 -13.63
C GLU A 66 -10.48 10.65 -13.59
N ARG A 67 -9.22 10.37 -13.88
CA ARG A 67 -8.70 9.01 -14.02
C ARG A 67 -8.25 8.39 -12.71
N ARG A 68 -7.70 9.19 -11.79
CA ARG A 68 -7.11 8.67 -10.54
C ARG A 68 -8.11 8.66 -9.38
N TRP A 69 -8.91 9.72 -9.25
CA TRP A 69 -9.76 9.92 -8.09
C TRP A 69 -11.23 9.60 -8.35
N HIS A 70 -11.63 9.43 -9.61
CA HIS A 70 -12.99 9.09 -10.04
C HIS A 70 -14.07 10.01 -9.41
N ASP A 71 -13.66 11.13 -8.87
CA ASP A 71 -14.54 12.08 -8.20
C ASP A 71 -14.69 13.30 -9.07
N ASN A 72 -15.94 13.70 -9.28
CA ASN A 72 -16.30 14.87 -10.04
C ASN A 72 -16.52 16.07 -9.12
N ASP A 73 -16.43 15.91 -7.80
CA ASP A 73 -16.59 16.98 -6.84
C ASP A 73 -15.24 17.63 -6.49
N LEU A 74 -14.66 18.31 -7.48
CA LEU A 74 -13.42 19.06 -7.30
C LEU A 74 -13.56 20.18 -6.26
N GLU A 75 -14.78 20.68 -6.03
CA GLU A 75 -15.04 21.71 -5.02
C GLU A 75 -14.82 21.17 -3.62
N HIS A 76 -15.36 20.00 -3.33
CA HIS A 76 -15.14 19.31 -2.07
C HIS A 76 -13.68 18.97 -1.82
N LEU A 77 -12.98 18.44 -2.84
CA LEU A 77 -11.54 18.16 -2.74
C LEU A 77 -10.72 19.43 -2.47
N LEU A 78 -11.08 20.53 -3.11
CA LEU A 78 -10.43 21.84 -2.91
C LEU A 78 -10.62 22.34 -1.47
N GLU A 79 -11.85 22.30 -0.96
CA GLU A 79 -12.16 22.75 0.41
C GLU A 79 -11.37 21.93 1.46
N ILE A 80 -11.30 20.63 1.28
CA ILE A 80 -10.53 19.75 2.16
C ILE A 80 -9.03 20.08 2.11
N LEU A 81 -8.46 20.22 0.91
CA LEU A 81 -7.04 20.57 0.77
C LEU A 81 -6.71 21.95 1.38
N LEU A 82 -7.62 22.92 1.26
CA LEU A 82 -7.50 24.23 1.92
C LEU A 82 -7.63 24.10 3.44
N GLY A 83 -8.61 23.34 3.93
CA GLY A 83 -8.81 23.09 5.36
C GLY A 83 -7.63 22.40 6.03
N HIS A 84 -6.92 21.55 5.30
CA HIS A 84 -5.69 20.89 5.76
C HIS A 84 -4.41 21.68 5.48
N GLU A 85 -4.52 22.90 4.92
CA GLU A 85 -3.38 23.79 4.59
C GLU A 85 -2.41 23.23 3.55
N TYR A 86 -2.83 22.27 2.73
CA TYR A 86 -2.05 21.78 1.57
C TYR A 86 -2.18 22.69 0.36
N LEU A 87 -3.22 23.49 0.32
CA LEU A 87 -3.39 24.62 -0.58
C LEU A 87 -3.51 25.91 0.23
N PHE A 88 -3.17 27.02 -0.36
CA PHE A 88 -3.42 28.34 0.21
C PHE A 88 -3.99 29.29 -0.85
N LYS A 89 -4.82 30.22 -0.43
CA LYS A 89 -5.42 31.23 -1.29
C LYS A 89 -4.90 32.60 -0.92
N GLN A 90 -4.24 33.26 -1.85
CA GLN A 90 -3.83 34.67 -1.67
C GLN A 90 -5.05 35.58 -1.79
N SER A 91 -5.13 36.64 -0.96
CA SER A 91 -6.27 37.56 -0.91
C SER A 91 -6.59 38.27 -2.22
N ASN A 92 -5.61 38.38 -3.12
CA ASN A 92 -5.70 39.04 -4.43
C ASN A 92 -5.70 38.08 -5.62
N ARG A 93 -5.79 36.75 -5.38
CA ARG A 93 -5.80 35.73 -6.44
C ARG A 93 -7.02 34.83 -6.34
N HIS A 94 -7.61 34.51 -7.47
CA HIS A 94 -8.74 33.59 -7.56
C HIS A 94 -8.33 32.11 -7.49
N PHE A 95 -7.04 31.82 -7.73
CA PHE A 95 -6.53 30.45 -7.84
C PHE A 95 -5.81 30.06 -6.55
N PRO A 96 -6.14 28.92 -5.94
CA PRO A 96 -5.33 28.35 -4.86
C PRO A 96 -4.01 27.83 -5.42
N GLU A 97 -2.97 27.95 -4.60
CA GLU A 97 -1.62 27.48 -4.89
C GLU A 97 -1.25 26.33 -3.97
N LEU A 98 -0.39 25.42 -4.40
CA LEU A 98 0.17 24.41 -3.51
C LEU A 98 1.00 25.07 -2.41
N ALA A 99 0.69 24.74 -1.17
CA ALA A 99 1.41 25.22 0.00
C ALA A 99 2.74 24.49 0.20
N ALA A 100 3.68 25.09 0.92
CA ALA A 100 4.94 24.45 1.31
C ALA A 100 4.70 23.10 1.99
N LYS A 101 3.67 23.01 2.84
CA LYS A 101 3.25 21.78 3.52
C LYS A 101 2.96 20.60 2.56
N ALA A 102 2.47 20.85 1.36
CA ALA A 102 2.29 19.79 0.36
C ALA A 102 3.63 19.27 -0.19
N TYR A 103 4.63 20.15 -0.30
CA TYR A 103 5.98 19.78 -0.74
C TYR A 103 6.79 19.07 0.35
N GLU A 104 6.55 19.37 1.63
CA GLU A 104 7.14 18.63 2.75
C GLU A 104 6.79 17.13 2.68
N LEU A 105 5.64 16.79 2.10
CA LEU A 105 5.25 15.39 1.87
C LEU A 105 6.14 14.65 0.85
N LEU A 106 6.93 15.36 0.04
CA LEU A 106 7.85 14.73 -0.91
C LEU A 106 9.04 14.07 -0.20
N ASP A 107 9.40 14.55 0.98
CA ASP A 107 10.44 13.96 1.83
C ASP A 107 9.92 12.73 2.59
N ASP A 108 8.59 12.59 2.70
CA ASP A 108 7.98 11.38 3.24
C ASP A 108 8.24 10.21 2.28
N VAL A 109 8.89 9.18 2.78
CA VAL A 109 9.00 7.90 2.06
C VAL A 109 7.60 7.43 1.71
N GLU A 110 7.34 7.10 0.43
CA GLU A 110 6.04 6.55 0.07
C GLU A 110 5.79 5.28 0.89
N PRO A 111 4.60 5.15 1.50
CA PRO A 111 4.34 3.98 2.31
C PRO A 111 4.45 2.75 1.41
N TYR A 112 5.29 1.80 1.81
CA TYR A 112 5.44 0.54 1.08
C TYR A 112 4.09 -0.15 0.97
N SER A 113 3.76 -0.58 -0.25
CA SER A 113 2.62 -1.45 -0.46
C SER A 113 2.98 -2.87 -0.06
N ILE A 114 2.18 -3.46 0.83
CA ILE A 114 2.48 -4.71 1.50
C ILE A 114 1.34 -5.70 1.25
N PHE A 115 1.64 -6.89 0.75
CA PHE A 115 0.69 -7.99 0.71
C PHE A 115 0.93 -8.93 1.90
N ILE A 116 -0.10 -9.27 2.66
CA ILE A 116 -0.04 -10.23 3.76
C ILE A 116 -0.72 -11.53 3.33
N SER A 117 0.09 -12.56 3.09
CA SER A 117 -0.37 -13.92 2.81
C SER A 117 -0.43 -14.73 4.11
N TYR A 118 -1.50 -15.49 4.27
CA TYR A 118 -1.72 -16.31 5.46
C TYR A 118 -2.71 -17.43 5.20
N ARG A 119 -2.62 -18.51 5.98
CA ARG A 119 -3.66 -19.54 6.01
C ARG A 119 -4.72 -19.20 7.04
N ARG A 120 -5.98 -19.11 6.60
CA ARG A 120 -7.10 -18.68 7.47
C ARG A 120 -7.30 -19.53 8.72
N LEU A 121 -7.09 -20.84 8.61
CA LEU A 121 -7.39 -21.76 9.70
C LEU A 121 -6.45 -21.60 10.91
N ASP A 122 -5.22 -21.14 10.71
CA ASP A 122 -4.21 -21.10 11.78
C ASP A 122 -3.60 -19.71 12.02
N SER A 123 -3.74 -18.78 11.09
CA SER A 123 -3.03 -17.49 11.13
C SER A 123 -3.93 -16.25 11.14
N SER A 124 -5.27 -16.38 11.12
CA SER A 124 -6.20 -15.24 10.98
C SER A 124 -6.03 -14.18 12.06
N ALA A 125 -5.90 -14.59 13.34
CA ALA A 125 -5.75 -13.62 14.43
C ALA A 125 -4.45 -12.83 14.32
N LEU A 126 -3.35 -13.52 14.00
CA LEU A 126 -2.05 -12.89 13.79
C LEU A 126 -2.07 -11.97 12.56
N ALA A 127 -2.73 -12.39 11.47
CA ALA A 127 -2.86 -11.59 10.26
C ALA A 127 -3.59 -10.26 10.53
N LEU A 128 -4.69 -10.29 11.29
CA LEU A 128 -5.41 -9.08 11.70
C LEU A 128 -4.57 -8.18 12.62
N LEU A 129 -3.80 -8.78 13.52
CA LEU A 129 -2.90 -8.03 14.41
C LEU A 129 -1.80 -7.35 13.61
N VAL A 130 -1.13 -8.06 12.68
CA VAL A 130 -0.10 -7.51 11.80
C VAL A 130 -0.70 -6.39 10.93
N LEU A 131 -1.87 -6.61 10.33
CA LEU A 131 -2.59 -5.62 9.53
C LEU A 131 -2.84 -4.32 10.33
N ALA A 132 -3.38 -4.45 11.56
CA ALA A 132 -3.70 -3.32 12.40
C ALA A 132 -2.44 -2.51 12.77
N ARG A 133 -1.38 -3.19 13.17
CA ARG A 133 -0.12 -2.56 13.58
C ARG A 133 0.59 -1.87 12.43
N LEU A 134 0.60 -2.45 11.22
CA LEU A 134 1.17 -1.82 10.05
C LEU A 134 0.39 -0.56 9.64
N LYS A 135 -0.95 -0.61 9.70
CA LYS A 135 -1.82 0.55 9.41
C LYS A 135 -1.64 1.67 10.44
N GLU A 136 -1.53 1.33 11.72
CA GLU A 136 -1.29 2.29 12.81
C GLU A 136 -0.03 3.13 12.56
N HIS A 137 0.97 2.55 11.90
CA HIS A 137 2.24 3.20 11.58
C HIS A 137 2.31 3.75 10.14
N GLY A 138 1.15 3.96 9.49
CA GLY A 138 1.06 4.62 8.19
C GLY A 138 1.49 3.79 6.99
N LEU A 139 1.72 2.48 7.17
CA LEU A 139 1.99 1.56 6.07
C LEU A 139 0.68 1.15 5.37
N VAL A 140 0.77 0.67 4.13
CA VAL A 140 -0.40 0.29 3.30
C VAL A 140 -0.44 -1.24 3.11
N PRO A 141 -0.81 -2.01 4.15
CA PRO A 141 -0.96 -3.45 4.03
C PRO A 141 -2.29 -3.82 3.38
N PHE A 142 -2.24 -4.80 2.49
CA PHE A 142 -3.38 -5.50 1.93
C PHE A 142 -3.43 -6.93 2.47
N ILE A 143 -4.62 -7.39 2.80
CA ILE A 143 -4.90 -8.76 3.22
C ILE A 143 -6.16 -9.24 2.49
N ASP A 144 -6.11 -10.43 1.89
CA ASP A 144 -7.30 -11.02 1.29
C ASP A 144 -8.25 -11.56 2.38
N MET A 145 -9.29 -10.77 2.66
CA MET A 145 -10.38 -11.19 3.56
C MET A 145 -11.59 -11.76 2.81
N ALA A 146 -11.64 -11.63 1.49
CA ALA A 146 -12.83 -11.87 0.67
C ALA A 146 -12.86 -13.27 0.04
N LEU A 147 -12.79 -14.35 0.81
CA LEU A 147 -13.17 -15.66 0.28
C LEU A 147 -14.51 -16.12 0.86
N GLU A 148 -15.59 -15.59 0.34
CA GLU A 148 -16.82 -16.34 0.27
C GLU A 148 -16.80 -17.22 -0.99
N ALA A 149 -17.33 -18.44 -0.86
CA ALA A 149 -17.17 -19.54 -1.79
C ALA A 149 -17.53 -19.21 -3.25
N GLY A 150 -16.64 -19.50 -4.19
CA GLY A 150 -17.00 -19.83 -5.56
C GLY A 150 -16.68 -18.81 -6.66
N GLY A 151 -15.91 -17.77 -6.45
CA GLY A 151 -15.65 -16.72 -7.45
C GLY A 151 -14.28 -16.79 -8.17
N VAL A 152 -14.23 -16.21 -9.36
CA VAL A 152 -13.10 -16.15 -10.34
C VAL A 152 -12.01 -15.16 -9.86
N TRP A 153 -11.41 -15.35 -8.67
CA TRP A 153 -10.60 -14.33 -7.98
C TRP A 153 -9.08 -14.52 -8.08
N HIS A 154 -8.60 -15.57 -8.74
CA HIS A 154 -7.16 -15.84 -8.82
C HIS A 154 -6.38 -14.80 -9.64
N ALA A 155 -7.01 -14.21 -10.66
CA ALA A 155 -6.36 -13.21 -11.49
C ALA A 155 -6.15 -11.88 -10.73
N ASP A 156 -7.15 -11.48 -9.93
CA ASP A 156 -7.09 -10.25 -9.15
C ASP A 156 -6.02 -10.34 -8.05
N LEU A 157 -5.88 -11.51 -7.42
CA LEU A 157 -4.91 -11.74 -6.37
C LEU A 157 -3.46 -11.75 -6.90
N GLU A 158 -3.23 -12.35 -8.07
CA GLU A 158 -1.93 -12.30 -8.75
C GLU A 158 -1.54 -10.85 -9.11
N GLU A 159 -2.48 -10.05 -9.65
CA GLU A 159 -2.23 -8.65 -9.98
C GLU A 159 -1.99 -7.80 -8.72
N GLN A 160 -2.66 -8.09 -7.61
CA GLN A 160 -2.40 -7.41 -6.33
C GLN A 160 -1.00 -7.71 -5.81
N ILE A 161 -0.58 -8.99 -5.80
CA ILE A 161 0.79 -9.35 -5.41
C ILE A 161 1.81 -8.69 -6.35
N LYS A 162 1.53 -8.63 -7.64
CA LYS A 162 2.37 -7.97 -8.62
C LYS A 162 2.49 -6.46 -8.36
N ALA A 163 1.44 -5.82 -7.84
CA ALA A 163 1.42 -4.38 -7.55
C ALA A 163 2.10 -4.01 -6.23
N THR A 164 2.36 -4.94 -5.30
CA THR A 164 2.99 -4.65 -4.02
C THR A 164 4.52 -4.62 -4.09
N ASP A 165 5.16 -3.99 -3.11
CA ASP A 165 6.62 -3.97 -2.96
C ASP A 165 7.09 -5.13 -2.08
N TYR A 166 6.34 -5.39 -1.01
CA TYR A 166 6.65 -6.39 0.00
C TYR A 166 5.57 -7.46 0.05
N PHE A 167 6.01 -8.67 0.35
CA PHE A 167 5.17 -9.83 0.55
C PHE A 167 5.46 -10.44 1.92
N ILE A 168 4.58 -10.24 2.89
CA ILE A 168 4.66 -10.87 4.20
C ILE A 168 3.93 -12.19 4.13
N ILE A 169 4.59 -13.28 4.55
CA ILE A 169 3.97 -14.59 4.67
C ILE A 169 3.96 -15.05 6.13
N LEU A 170 2.76 -15.29 6.68
CA LEU A 170 2.59 -15.84 8.01
C LEU A 170 2.64 -17.36 7.93
N LEU A 171 3.70 -17.95 8.45
CA LEU A 171 3.97 -19.38 8.40
C LEU A 171 3.62 -20.02 9.73
N GLY A 172 2.42 -20.55 9.82
CA GLY A 172 1.95 -21.43 10.88
C GLY A 172 2.16 -22.91 10.52
N LYS A 173 1.82 -23.78 11.47
CA LYS A 173 2.10 -25.22 11.41
C LYS A 173 1.65 -25.91 10.10
N GLU A 174 0.58 -25.43 9.49
CA GLU A 174 0.04 -26.06 8.28
C GLU A 174 -0.08 -25.08 7.09
N THR A 175 0.56 -23.93 7.16
CA THR A 175 0.41 -22.89 6.12
C THR A 175 0.80 -23.39 4.74
N LEU A 176 1.89 -24.14 4.63
CA LEU A 176 2.37 -24.68 3.33
C LEU A 176 1.57 -25.89 2.81
N SER A 177 0.58 -26.41 3.58
CA SER A 177 -0.37 -27.38 3.04
C SER A 177 -1.44 -26.75 2.14
N SER A 178 -1.58 -25.43 2.18
CA SER A 178 -2.49 -24.69 1.33
C SER A 178 -1.89 -24.51 -0.08
N PRO A 179 -2.47 -25.12 -1.13
CA PRO A 179 -1.99 -24.92 -2.50
C PRO A 179 -2.04 -23.45 -2.91
N MET A 180 -3.01 -22.69 -2.38
CA MET A 180 -3.14 -21.27 -2.68
C MET A 180 -2.00 -20.47 -2.08
N THR A 181 -1.67 -20.68 -0.82
CA THR A 181 -0.54 -20.00 -0.16
C THR A 181 0.79 -20.29 -0.89
N VAL A 182 1.01 -21.54 -1.29
CA VAL A 182 2.19 -21.90 -2.09
C VAL A 182 2.21 -21.16 -3.43
N LYS A 183 1.05 -21.00 -4.07
CA LYS A 183 0.92 -20.25 -5.33
C LYS A 183 1.17 -18.75 -5.14
N GLU A 184 0.70 -18.16 -4.06
CA GLU A 184 0.98 -16.75 -3.70
C GLU A 184 2.49 -16.52 -3.52
N ILE A 185 3.20 -17.41 -2.83
CA ILE A 185 4.65 -17.34 -2.69
C ILE A 185 5.33 -17.47 -4.07
N GLN A 186 4.86 -18.35 -4.95
CA GLN A 186 5.38 -18.47 -6.30
C GLN A 186 5.19 -17.18 -7.11
N TRP A 187 4.06 -16.50 -6.97
CA TRP A 187 3.83 -15.20 -7.60
C TRP A 187 4.77 -14.13 -7.02
N ALA A 188 4.95 -14.09 -5.70
CA ALA A 188 5.89 -13.16 -5.08
C ALA A 188 7.33 -13.37 -5.61
N ILE A 189 7.76 -14.60 -5.79
CA ILE A 189 9.06 -14.96 -6.41
C ILE A 189 9.09 -14.51 -7.88
N LYS A 190 8.05 -14.86 -8.66
CA LYS A 190 7.93 -14.51 -10.09
C LYS A 190 8.05 -13.01 -10.31
N TYR A 191 7.44 -12.21 -9.45
CA TYR A 191 7.44 -10.75 -9.54
C TYR A 191 8.54 -10.09 -8.70
N LYS A 192 9.49 -10.87 -8.20
CA LYS A 192 10.69 -10.40 -7.47
C LYS A 192 10.33 -9.49 -6.28
N LYS A 193 9.30 -9.88 -5.51
CA LYS A 193 8.92 -9.15 -4.31
C LYS A 193 9.89 -9.40 -3.17
N THR A 194 10.03 -8.41 -2.28
CA THR A 194 10.76 -8.63 -1.03
C THR A 194 9.90 -9.48 -0.10
N ILE A 195 10.27 -10.75 0.08
CA ILE A 195 9.53 -11.70 0.90
C ILE A 195 10.01 -11.62 2.34
N ILE A 196 9.08 -11.41 3.28
CA ILE A 196 9.33 -11.40 4.73
C ILE A 196 8.54 -12.54 5.37
N PRO A 197 9.17 -13.68 5.69
CA PRO A 197 8.53 -14.77 6.42
C PRO A 197 8.39 -14.40 7.90
N LEU A 198 7.20 -14.62 8.46
CA LEU A 198 6.94 -14.54 9.88
C LEU A 198 6.48 -15.91 10.36
N TRP A 199 7.31 -16.56 11.17
CA TRP A 199 7.08 -17.92 11.67
C TRP A 199 6.38 -17.87 13.02
N HIS A 200 5.30 -18.61 13.13
CA HIS A 200 4.54 -18.75 14.37
C HIS A 200 4.04 -20.19 14.56
N SER A 201 3.38 -20.47 15.68
CA SER A 201 2.78 -21.78 15.99
C SER A 201 3.78 -22.93 15.82
N ARG A 202 5.04 -22.71 16.19
CA ARG A 202 6.13 -23.68 16.06
C ARG A 202 6.34 -24.19 14.64
N PHE A 203 6.14 -23.33 13.65
CA PHE A 203 6.45 -23.66 12.26
C PHE A 203 7.89 -24.17 12.12
N ASN A 204 8.08 -25.26 11.39
CA ASN A 204 9.37 -25.85 11.10
C ASN A 204 9.43 -26.26 9.64
N LEU A 205 10.30 -25.62 8.87
CA LEU A 205 10.46 -25.90 7.44
C LEU A 205 11.04 -27.30 7.15
N ASN A 206 11.76 -27.88 8.11
CA ASN A 206 12.37 -29.21 7.98
C ASN A 206 11.44 -30.36 8.45
N ASP A 207 10.19 -30.03 8.76
CA ASP A 207 9.20 -31.02 9.11
C ASP A 207 8.90 -31.95 7.92
N GLU A 208 8.78 -33.27 8.16
CA GLU A 208 8.52 -34.29 7.12
C GLU A 208 7.19 -34.08 6.40
N GLN A 209 6.28 -33.31 6.98
CA GLN A 209 4.99 -32.97 6.35
C GLN A 209 5.10 -32.10 5.07
N TRP A 210 6.32 -31.61 4.72
CA TRP A 210 6.54 -30.75 3.55
C TRP A 210 7.39 -31.39 2.42
N PRO A 211 7.20 -32.68 2.06
CA PRO A 211 8.08 -33.36 1.08
C PRO A 211 7.94 -32.80 -0.34
N ASN A 212 6.82 -32.19 -0.68
CA ASN A 212 6.46 -31.75 -2.05
C ASN A 212 6.48 -30.24 -2.26
N ILE A 213 7.06 -29.46 -1.33
CA ILE A 213 7.17 -28.01 -1.53
C ILE A 213 8.19 -27.72 -2.63
N PRO A 214 7.86 -26.92 -3.66
CA PRO A 214 8.81 -26.55 -4.70
C PRO A 214 10.06 -25.90 -4.12
N THR A 215 11.23 -26.30 -4.62
CA THR A 215 12.53 -25.76 -4.14
C THR A 215 12.57 -24.22 -4.09
N PRO A 216 12.12 -23.47 -5.12
CA PRO A 216 12.13 -22.01 -5.05
C PRO A 216 11.29 -21.45 -3.90
N VAL A 217 10.16 -22.09 -3.55
CA VAL A 217 9.31 -21.68 -2.43
C VAL A 217 10.04 -21.97 -1.11
N ARG A 218 10.63 -23.16 -0.97
CA ARG A 218 11.42 -23.52 0.21
C ARG A 218 12.56 -22.53 0.41
N ASP A 219 13.31 -22.23 -0.64
CA ASP A 219 14.44 -21.30 -0.60
C ASP A 219 13.98 -19.88 -0.22
N ALA A 220 12.88 -19.41 -0.77
CA ALA A 220 12.34 -18.07 -0.47
C ALA A 220 11.96 -17.90 0.99
N VAL A 221 11.36 -18.91 1.62
CA VAL A 221 10.95 -18.83 3.03
C VAL A 221 12.06 -19.18 4.01
N GLN A 222 13.15 -19.78 3.55
CA GLN A 222 14.33 -20.16 4.34
C GLN A 222 15.45 -19.11 4.26
N GLN A 223 15.71 -18.54 3.08
CA GLN A 223 16.82 -17.60 2.83
C GLN A 223 16.57 -16.20 3.38
N THR A 224 15.34 -15.80 3.50
CA THR A 224 15.01 -14.52 4.10
C THR A 224 15.11 -14.65 5.61
N ASN A 225 15.74 -13.68 6.28
CA ASN A 225 15.77 -13.60 7.74
C ASN A 225 14.34 -13.66 8.29
N ALA A 226 13.88 -14.84 8.66
CA ALA A 226 12.54 -15.05 9.18
C ALA A 226 12.40 -14.35 10.54
N ILE A 227 11.30 -13.63 10.70
CA ILE A 227 10.88 -13.15 12.01
C ILE A 227 10.23 -14.33 12.74
N ILE A 228 10.68 -14.63 13.94
CA ILE A 228 10.18 -15.79 14.68
C ILE A 228 9.42 -15.33 15.92
N VAL A 229 8.15 -15.72 16.02
CA VAL A 229 7.38 -15.61 17.25
C VAL A 229 7.93 -16.64 18.23
N GLN A 230 8.72 -16.19 19.21
CA GLN A 230 9.42 -17.06 20.16
C GLN A 230 8.46 -17.85 21.05
N ASN A 231 7.33 -17.26 21.39
CA ASN A 231 6.25 -17.90 22.11
C ASN A 231 4.91 -17.29 21.70
N GLU A 232 3.85 -18.08 21.81
CA GLU A 232 2.48 -17.69 21.48
C GLU A 232 1.84 -16.89 22.62
N SER A 233 2.46 -15.77 22.96
CA SER A 233 2.02 -14.85 24.01
C SER A 233 1.96 -13.41 23.48
N ALA A 234 1.28 -12.53 24.21
CA ALA A 234 1.21 -11.12 23.86
C ALA A 234 2.60 -10.49 23.69
N SER A 235 3.57 -10.84 24.54
CA SER A 235 4.93 -10.32 24.43
C SER A 235 5.68 -10.90 23.24
N GLY A 236 5.50 -12.19 22.93
CA GLY A 236 6.12 -12.84 21.75
C GLY A 236 5.61 -12.24 20.43
N TYR A 237 4.30 -12.05 20.33
CA TYR A 237 3.71 -11.37 19.16
C TYR A 237 4.16 -9.92 19.06
N ASN A 238 4.16 -9.18 20.18
CA ASN A 238 4.62 -7.78 20.16
C ASN A 238 6.09 -7.67 19.72
N SER A 239 6.97 -8.54 20.21
CA SER A 239 8.38 -8.54 19.81
C SER A 239 8.56 -8.80 18.31
N ALA A 240 7.81 -9.77 17.77
CA ALA A 240 7.83 -10.07 16.33
C ALA A 240 7.31 -8.89 15.49
N ILE A 241 6.27 -8.20 15.95
CA ILE A 241 5.72 -7.02 15.27
C ILE A 241 6.70 -5.85 15.33
N VAL A 242 7.33 -5.61 16.46
CA VAL A 242 8.40 -4.58 16.61
C VAL A 242 9.52 -4.85 15.62
N GLU A 243 9.98 -6.10 15.51
CA GLU A 243 11.00 -6.48 14.53
C GLU A 243 10.52 -6.25 13.10
N LEU A 244 9.26 -6.57 12.80
CA LEU A 244 8.66 -6.33 11.49
C LEU A 244 8.62 -4.83 11.15
N LEU A 245 8.17 -3.99 12.07
CA LEU A 245 8.12 -2.53 11.90
C LEU A 245 9.51 -1.95 11.67
N ASN A 246 10.51 -2.41 12.42
CA ASN A 246 11.90 -1.99 12.24
C ASN A 246 12.43 -2.28 10.82
N ARG A 247 11.97 -3.38 10.17
CA ARG A 247 12.35 -3.66 8.77
C ARG A 247 11.81 -2.66 7.77
N PHE A 248 10.76 -1.95 8.12
CA PHE A 248 10.20 -0.84 7.33
C PHE A 248 10.75 0.54 7.76
N GLY A 249 11.72 0.57 8.68
CA GLY A 249 12.29 1.82 9.19
C GLY A 249 11.32 2.62 10.08
N VAL A 250 10.29 1.95 10.61
CA VAL A 250 9.28 2.57 11.44
C VAL A 250 9.62 2.30 12.91
N THR A 251 9.67 3.34 13.72
CA THR A 251 9.87 3.21 15.17
C THR A 251 8.54 2.81 15.81
N PRO A 252 8.48 1.67 16.56
CA PRO A 252 7.26 1.19 17.22
C PRO A 252 6.77 2.10 18.33
#